data_a057d99562eff2eb8619c1944a4893df
#
_entry.id   a057d99562eff2eb8619c1944a4893df
#
_cell.length_a   1.000
_cell.length_b   1.000
_cell.length_c   1.000
_cell.angle_alpha   90.00
_cell.angle_beta   90.00
_cell.angle_gamma   90.00
#
_symmetry.space_group_name_H-M   'P 1'
#
loop_
_entity.id
_entity.type
_entity.pdbx_description
1 polymer ?
#
loop_
_entity_poly.entity_id
_entity_poly.type
_entity_poly.pdbx_seq_one_letter_code
_entity_poly.pdbx_strand_id
1 'polypeptide(L)'
;MAEVGETFEVEVTGFAHGGLGVARHDGQVVFVAGGLPGEKVQVLVTELGSGGRFVRSDATAVRGASPHRIEPPCQYSAPGGCGGCDLQHAALGYQRELKAAVLAEQFARLTRREISVPVQELPGAQPDGLGTRTRVEFAVSAQGRAGLHRARSHELVEIECCLLGVPGAQGEDVLDRTWRDTTAVDVIVPSVGPRTVVPTPVAAAAPVVTERVEVGGRSLDFHVSARGFWQVHPGAPAAFVASVLRMLNPQPGDRVLDLYAGVGLFAAFLADA
;
A
#
# COMPACT_ATOMS: atom_id res chain seq x y z
N MET A 1 -18.69 -20.91 -17.76
CA MET A 1 -17.69 -19.84 -17.47
C MET A 1 -18.48 -18.70 -16.84
N ALA A 2 -17.99 -18.19 -15.75
CA ALA A 2 -18.63 -17.10 -15.02
C ALA A 2 -18.71 -15.81 -15.86
N GLU A 3 -19.75 -14.99 -15.63
CA GLU A 3 -20.00 -13.74 -16.32
C GLU A 3 -19.91 -12.56 -15.34
N VAL A 4 -19.60 -11.34 -15.85
CA VAL A 4 -19.61 -10.12 -15.03
C VAL A 4 -21.03 -9.88 -14.50
N GLY A 5 -21.14 -9.61 -13.19
CA GLY A 5 -22.43 -9.46 -12.49
C GLY A 5 -23.00 -10.78 -11.94
N GLU A 6 -22.42 -11.92 -12.29
CA GLU A 6 -22.83 -13.21 -11.71
C GLU A 6 -22.42 -13.31 -10.24
N THR A 7 -23.26 -14.01 -9.45
CA THR A 7 -22.99 -14.28 -8.03
C THR A 7 -23.02 -15.76 -7.74
N PHE A 8 -22.03 -16.25 -7.01
CA PHE A 8 -21.95 -17.63 -6.54
C PHE A 8 -21.14 -17.74 -5.24
N GLU A 9 -21.19 -18.90 -4.60
CA GLU A 9 -20.41 -19.17 -3.39
C GLU A 9 -19.10 -19.89 -3.76
N VAL A 10 -18.00 -19.49 -3.11
CA VAL A 10 -16.69 -20.14 -3.21
C VAL A 10 -16.05 -20.32 -1.85
N GLU A 11 -15.17 -21.30 -1.74
CA GLU A 11 -14.24 -21.44 -0.62
C GLU A 11 -12.89 -20.85 -1.01
N VAL A 12 -12.39 -19.89 -0.22
CA VAL A 12 -11.07 -19.29 -0.42
C VAL A 12 -10.02 -20.25 0.11
N THR A 13 -9.22 -20.81 -0.80
CA THR A 13 -8.21 -21.85 -0.48
C THR A 13 -6.79 -21.33 -0.42
N GLY A 14 -6.54 -20.08 -0.87
CA GLY A 14 -5.21 -19.50 -0.93
C GLY A 14 -5.26 -17.97 -0.93
N PHE A 15 -4.08 -17.37 -1.05
CA PHE A 15 -3.92 -15.91 -1.08
C PHE A 15 -2.88 -15.51 -2.12
N ALA A 16 -3.18 -14.51 -2.93
CA ALA A 16 -2.34 -14.06 -4.03
C ALA A 16 -1.73 -12.68 -3.76
N HIS A 17 -0.68 -12.37 -4.53
CA HIS A 17 -0.15 -11.02 -4.64
C HIS A 17 -1.27 -10.02 -5.01
N GLY A 18 -1.25 -8.84 -4.38
CA GLY A 18 -2.27 -7.81 -4.56
C GLY A 18 -3.46 -7.94 -3.60
N GLY A 19 -3.30 -8.69 -2.50
CA GLY A 19 -4.30 -8.71 -1.43
C GLY A 19 -5.57 -9.49 -1.71
N LEU A 20 -5.54 -10.45 -2.66
CA LEU A 20 -6.70 -11.18 -3.11
C LEU A 20 -6.71 -12.62 -2.58
N GLY A 21 -7.85 -13.07 -2.05
CA GLY A 21 -8.10 -14.48 -1.84
C GLY A 21 -8.13 -15.26 -3.17
N VAL A 22 -7.75 -16.51 -3.14
CA VAL A 22 -7.79 -17.42 -4.31
C VAL A 22 -8.78 -18.54 -4.06
N ALA A 23 -9.69 -18.71 -4.99
CA ALA A 23 -10.68 -19.78 -4.99
C ALA A 23 -10.78 -20.42 -6.38
N ARG A 24 -11.61 -21.46 -6.50
CA ARG A 24 -11.97 -22.07 -7.78
C ARG A 24 -13.48 -22.26 -7.87
N HIS A 25 -14.02 -22.00 -9.05
CA HIS A 25 -15.41 -22.26 -9.39
C HIS A 25 -15.45 -22.91 -10.78
N ASP A 26 -16.03 -24.11 -10.89
CA ASP A 26 -16.10 -24.90 -12.13
C ASP A 26 -14.77 -25.00 -12.89
N GLY A 27 -13.67 -25.20 -12.14
CA GLY A 27 -12.32 -25.30 -12.68
C GLY A 27 -11.64 -23.95 -13.00
N GLN A 28 -12.37 -22.85 -13.02
CA GLN A 28 -11.87 -21.50 -13.24
C GLN A 28 -11.29 -20.91 -11.95
N VAL A 29 -10.18 -20.17 -12.05
CA VAL A 29 -9.59 -19.44 -10.92
C VAL A 29 -10.41 -18.19 -10.62
N VAL A 30 -10.72 -17.99 -9.35
CA VAL A 30 -11.46 -16.83 -8.85
C VAL A 30 -10.58 -16.06 -7.87
N PHE A 31 -10.26 -14.82 -8.21
CA PHE A 31 -9.60 -13.88 -7.30
C PHE A 31 -10.66 -13.09 -6.54
N VAL A 32 -10.62 -13.14 -5.22
CA VAL A 32 -11.66 -12.61 -4.33
C VAL A 32 -11.10 -11.43 -3.52
N ALA A 33 -11.54 -10.22 -3.80
CA ALA A 33 -11.26 -9.08 -2.94
C ALA A 33 -12.10 -9.21 -1.65
N GLY A 34 -11.46 -8.99 -0.49
CA GLY A 34 -12.12 -9.09 0.81
C GLY A 34 -12.31 -10.51 1.35
N GLY A 35 -11.82 -11.56 0.67
CA GLY A 35 -11.86 -12.96 1.16
C GLY A 35 -10.55 -13.39 1.81
N LEU A 36 -10.63 -14.16 2.89
CA LEU A 36 -9.47 -14.74 3.58
C LEU A 36 -9.46 -16.27 3.43
N PRO A 37 -8.26 -16.89 3.39
CA PRO A 37 -8.13 -18.35 3.34
C PRO A 37 -8.95 -19.06 4.43
N GLY A 38 -9.65 -20.12 4.04
CA GLY A 38 -10.53 -20.92 4.89
C GLY A 38 -11.98 -20.42 4.97
N GLU A 39 -12.29 -19.26 4.38
CA GLU A 39 -13.65 -18.72 4.38
C GLU A 39 -14.48 -19.24 3.21
N LYS A 40 -15.78 -19.41 3.45
CA LYS A 40 -16.80 -19.53 2.40
C LYS A 40 -17.43 -18.17 2.18
N VAL A 41 -17.35 -17.67 0.95
CA VAL A 41 -17.79 -16.33 0.60
C VAL A 41 -18.74 -16.34 -0.58
N GLN A 42 -19.79 -15.54 -0.48
CA GLN A 42 -20.58 -15.14 -1.64
C GLN A 42 -19.78 -14.10 -2.41
N VAL A 43 -19.59 -14.31 -3.69
CA VAL A 43 -18.84 -13.36 -4.54
C VAL A 43 -19.74 -12.77 -5.62
N LEU A 44 -19.42 -11.54 -6.01
CA LEU A 44 -19.92 -10.86 -7.21
C LEU A 44 -18.76 -10.74 -8.21
N VAL A 45 -18.90 -11.28 -9.40
CA VAL A 45 -17.89 -11.17 -10.46
C VAL A 45 -17.84 -9.74 -11.00
N THR A 46 -16.67 -9.12 -10.93
CA THR A 46 -16.46 -7.72 -11.35
C THR A 46 -15.67 -7.61 -12.64
N GLU A 47 -14.82 -8.60 -12.97
CA GLU A 47 -13.97 -8.55 -14.16
C GLU A 47 -13.65 -9.97 -14.67
N LEU A 48 -13.57 -10.12 -15.99
CA LEU A 48 -13.07 -11.32 -16.64
C LEU A 48 -11.61 -11.13 -17.05
N GLY A 49 -10.75 -12.05 -16.65
CA GLY A 49 -9.36 -12.07 -17.09
C GLY A 49 -9.19 -12.47 -18.55
N SER A 50 -8.03 -12.21 -19.11
CA SER A 50 -7.72 -12.48 -20.52
C SER A 50 -8.04 -13.93 -20.93
N GLY A 51 -8.91 -14.07 -21.92
CA GLY A 51 -9.35 -15.37 -22.44
C GLY A 51 -10.18 -16.21 -21.46
N GLY A 52 -10.82 -15.60 -20.47
CA GLY A 52 -11.69 -16.28 -19.51
C GLY A 52 -10.96 -17.24 -18.55
N ARG A 53 -9.63 -17.19 -18.45
CA ARG A 53 -8.83 -18.12 -17.63
C ARG A 53 -9.01 -17.90 -16.13
N PHE A 54 -9.42 -16.72 -15.72
CA PHE A 54 -9.71 -16.36 -14.34
C PHE A 54 -10.79 -15.27 -14.31
N VAL A 55 -11.39 -15.11 -13.15
CA VAL A 55 -12.27 -13.96 -12.86
C VAL A 55 -11.78 -13.22 -11.62
N ARG A 56 -12.12 -11.94 -11.54
CA ARG A 56 -12.01 -11.14 -10.32
C ARG A 56 -13.39 -10.92 -9.76
N SER A 57 -13.47 -10.92 -8.46
CA SER A 57 -14.74 -10.80 -7.76
C SER A 57 -14.55 -10.06 -6.43
N ASP A 58 -15.64 -9.51 -5.94
CA ASP A 58 -15.74 -8.90 -4.62
C ASP A 58 -16.54 -9.82 -3.70
N ALA A 59 -16.04 -10.04 -2.48
CA ALA A 59 -16.79 -10.73 -1.44
C ALA A 59 -17.96 -9.85 -0.98
N THR A 60 -19.19 -10.34 -1.15
CA THR A 60 -20.42 -9.63 -0.75
C THR A 60 -20.99 -10.13 0.56
N ALA A 61 -20.69 -11.38 0.94
CA ALA A 61 -21.03 -11.95 2.23
C ALA A 61 -20.01 -13.02 2.61
N VAL A 62 -19.71 -13.14 3.89
CA VAL A 62 -18.79 -14.13 4.44
C VAL A 62 -19.58 -15.12 5.28
N ARG A 63 -19.44 -16.42 4.98
CA ARG A 63 -19.99 -17.53 5.76
C ARG A 63 -18.82 -18.33 6.33
N GLY A 64 -18.83 -18.58 7.65
CA GLY A 64 -17.70 -19.27 8.29
C GLY A 64 -16.44 -18.40 8.27
N ALA A 65 -16.53 -17.23 8.90
CA ALA A 65 -15.45 -16.27 8.95
C ALA A 65 -14.16 -16.84 9.56
N SER A 66 -13.02 -16.49 9.00
CA SER A 66 -11.70 -16.81 9.55
C SER A 66 -11.56 -16.25 10.98
N PRO A 67 -10.89 -16.95 11.91
CA PRO A 67 -10.59 -16.41 13.24
C PRO A 67 -9.70 -15.16 13.19
N HIS A 68 -9.07 -14.89 12.03
CA HIS A 68 -8.24 -13.72 11.79
C HIS A 68 -9.00 -12.56 11.14
N ARG A 69 -10.30 -12.73 10.86
CA ARG A 69 -11.13 -11.64 10.33
C ARG A 69 -11.46 -10.65 11.43
N ILE A 70 -11.32 -9.38 11.11
CA ILE A 70 -11.71 -8.25 11.96
C ILE A 70 -12.63 -7.32 11.18
N GLU A 71 -13.35 -6.46 11.90
CA GLU A 71 -14.09 -5.35 11.28
C GLU A 71 -13.09 -4.31 10.78
N PRO A 72 -13.15 -3.90 9.51
CA PRO A 72 -12.26 -2.87 8.98
C PRO A 72 -12.46 -1.54 9.71
N PRO A 73 -11.42 -0.88 10.21
CA PRO A 73 -11.54 0.41 10.88
C PRO A 73 -11.97 1.54 9.93
N CYS A 74 -11.75 1.41 8.63
CA CYS A 74 -12.11 2.39 7.62
C CYS A 74 -13.36 1.96 6.86
N GLN A 75 -14.43 2.75 6.94
CA GLN A 75 -15.70 2.48 6.24
C GLN A 75 -15.56 2.41 4.70
N TYR A 76 -14.50 3.00 4.12
CA TYR A 76 -14.25 3.02 2.68
C TYR A 76 -13.40 1.84 2.20
N SER A 77 -12.93 0.94 3.08
CA SER A 77 -12.02 -0.15 2.72
C SER A 77 -12.73 -1.41 2.20
N ALA A 78 -14.06 -1.44 2.20
CA ALA A 78 -14.83 -2.55 1.68
C ALA A 78 -14.60 -2.76 0.17
N PRO A 79 -14.77 -3.99 -0.36
CA PRO A 79 -14.79 -4.24 -1.79
C PRO A 79 -15.74 -3.28 -2.52
N GLY A 80 -15.30 -2.74 -3.65
CA GLY A 80 -16.03 -1.71 -4.39
C GLY A 80 -15.93 -0.28 -3.82
N GLY A 81 -15.25 -0.09 -2.70
CA GLY A 81 -14.93 1.20 -2.11
C GLY A 81 -13.58 1.78 -2.57
N CYS A 82 -12.92 2.52 -1.70
CA CYS A 82 -11.59 3.10 -1.94
C CYS A 82 -10.55 2.01 -2.19
N GLY A 83 -9.73 2.16 -3.24
CA GLY A 83 -8.68 1.21 -3.61
C GLY A 83 -7.37 1.32 -2.82
N GLY A 84 -7.33 2.11 -1.76
CA GLY A 84 -6.10 2.36 -0.99
C GLY A 84 -5.69 1.25 -0.02
N CYS A 85 -6.59 0.30 0.30
CA CYS A 85 -6.39 -0.73 1.32
C CYS A 85 -6.99 -2.06 0.91
N ASP A 86 -6.17 -3.13 0.92
CA ASP A 86 -6.61 -4.46 0.51
C ASP A 86 -6.90 -5.40 1.69
N LEU A 87 -6.40 -5.11 2.90
CA LEU A 87 -6.33 -6.09 3.99
C LEU A 87 -6.87 -5.59 5.35
N GLN A 88 -7.59 -4.48 5.42
CA GLN A 88 -8.10 -3.98 6.70
C GLN A 88 -9.07 -4.94 7.40
N HIS A 89 -9.64 -5.89 6.67
CA HIS A 89 -10.52 -6.94 7.20
C HIS A 89 -9.76 -8.13 7.84
N ALA A 90 -8.42 -8.08 7.87
CA ALA A 90 -7.57 -9.10 8.48
C ALA A 90 -6.74 -8.52 9.63
N ALA A 91 -6.59 -9.27 10.72
CA ALA A 91 -5.72 -8.91 11.85
C ALA A 91 -4.27 -8.69 11.38
N LEU A 92 -3.57 -7.68 11.91
CA LEU A 92 -2.23 -7.27 11.45
C LEU A 92 -1.19 -8.40 11.48
N GLY A 93 -1.24 -9.25 12.50
CA GLY A 93 -0.37 -10.45 12.55
C GLY A 93 -0.58 -11.33 11.33
N TYR A 94 -1.84 -11.63 11.03
CA TYR A 94 -2.20 -12.47 9.89
C TYR A 94 -1.90 -11.80 8.53
N GLN A 95 -2.05 -10.47 8.41
CA GLN A 95 -1.60 -9.76 7.21
C GLN A 95 -0.11 -10.00 6.92
N ARG A 96 0.75 -10.04 7.96
CA ARG A 96 2.17 -10.32 7.82
C ARG A 96 2.43 -11.77 7.39
N GLU A 97 1.68 -12.72 7.94
CA GLU A 97 1.74 -14.14 7.54
C GLU A 97 1.35 -14.33 6.07
N LEU A 98 0.23 -13.72 5.65
CA LEU A 98 -0.22 -13.75 4.25
C LEU A 98 0.83 -13.16 3.30
N LYS A 99 1.43 -12.02 3.65
CA LYS A 99 2.50 -11.39 2.84
C LYS A 99 3.76 -12.27 2.78
N ALA A 100 4.13 -12.91 3.87
CA ALA A 100 5.27 -13.85 3.90
C ALA A 100 5.00 -15.07 3.03
N ALA A 101 3.78 -15.63 3.07
CA ALA A 101 3.37 -16.74 2.24
C ALA A 101 3.39 -16.39 0.74
N VAL A 102 2.89 -15.21 0.37
CA VAL A 102 2.95 -14.71 -1.02
C VAL A 102 4.40 -14.55 -1.48
N LEU A 103 5.29 -14.00 -0.64
CA LEU A 103 6.70 -13.87 -0.97
C LEU A 103 7.35 -15.23 -1.22
N ALA A 104 7.10 -16.19 -0.34
CA ALA A 104 7.63 -17.56 -0.47
C ALA A 104 7.13 -18.24 -1.74
N GLU A 105 5.83 -18.15 -2.05
CA GLU A 105 5.25 -18.71 -3.27
C GLU A 105 5.85 -18.09 -4.53
N GLN A 106 5.93 -16.75 -4.59
CA GLN A 106 6.49 -16.06 -5.76
C GLN A 106 7.97 -16.44 -5.96
N PHE A 107 8.73 -16.52 -4.87
CA PHE A 107 10.14 -16.88 -4.94
C PHE A 107 10.33 -18.33 -5.42
N ALA A 108 9.57 -19.28 -4.87
CA ALA A 108 9.60 -20.68 -5.29
C ALA A 108 9.24 -20.83 -6.78
N ARG A 109 8.20 -20.12 -7.23
CA ARG A 109 7.74 -20.15 -8.63
C ARG A 109 8.78 -19.59 -9.60
N LEU A 110 9.43 -18.49 -9.26
CA LEU A 110 10.38 -17.79 -10.16
C LEU A 110 11.78 -18.42 -10.12
N THR A 111 12.24 -18.85 -8.95
CA THR A 111 13.62 -19.30 -8.76
C THR A 111 13.76 -20.80 -8.55
N ARG A 112 12.64 -21.52 -8.34
CA ARG A 112 12.60 -22.93 -7.92
C ARG A 112 13.33 -23.18 -6.61
N ARG A 113 13.40 -22.17 -5.74
CA ARG A 113 13.99 -22.25 -4.40
C ARG A 113 12.93 -21.93 -3.37
N GLU A 114 12.91 -22.67 -2.30
CA GLU A 114 12.07 -22.37 -1.13
C GLU A 114 12.78 -21.36 -0.24
N ILE A 115 12.04 -20.38 0.22
CA ILE A 115 12.48 -19.42 1.23
C ILE A 115 11.42 -19.30 2.33
N SER A 116 11.86 -19.02 3.53
CA SER A 116 11.00 -18.64 4.65
C SER A 116 11.54 -17.35 5.24
N VAL A 117 10.89 -16.23 4.92
CA VAL A 117 11.28 -14.91 5.39
C VAL A 117 10.10 -14.27 6.12
N PRO A 118 10.25 -13.95 7.42
CA PRO A 118 9.17 -13.29 8.14
C PRO A 118 8.99 -11.84 7.64
N VAL A 119 7.74 -11.42 7.52
CA VAL A 119 7.40 -10.01 7.32
C VAL A 119 7.35 -9.34 8.70
N GLN A 120 8.22 -8.37 8.92
CA GLN A 120 8.38 -7.67 10.18
C GLN A 120 7.56 -6.38 10.22
N GLU A 121 7.17 -5.98 11.41
CA GLU A 121 6.60 -4.67 11.67
C GLU A 121 7.70 -3.61 11.61
N LEU A 122 7.38 -2.45 11.04
CA LEU A 122 8.29 -1.32 11.03
C LEU A 122 8.28 -0.59 12.38
N PRO A 123 9.41 -0.03 12.82
CA PRO A 123 9.46 0.81 14.01
C PRO A 123 8.48 1.98 13.92
N GLY A 124 7.77 2.26 15.02
CA GLY A 124 6.80 3.34 15.09
C GLY A 124 5.44 3.04 14.45
N ALA A 125 5.20 1.79 14.00
CA ALA A 125 3.88 1.39 13.54
C ALA A 125 2.86 1.48 14.67
N GLN A 126 1.65 1.95 14.34
CA GLN A 126 0.54 1.99 15.29
C GLN A 126 -0.08 0.58 15.45
N PRO A 127 -0.64 0.26 16.64
CA PRO A 127 -1.20 -1.07 16.90
C PRO A 127 -2.34 -1.48 15.97
N ASP A 128 -3.03 -0.51 15.38
CA ASP A 128 -4.12 -0.72 14.41
C ASP A 128 -3.64 -0.75 12.95
N GLY A 129 -2.34 -0.48 12.70
CA GLY A 129 -1.74 -0.43 11.36
C GLY A 129 -2.13 0.79 10.53
N LEU A 130 -2.76 1.79 11.15
CA LEU A 130 -3.15 3.05 10.53
C LEU A 130 -2.08 4.13 10.75
N GLY A 131 -2.30 5.34 10.20
CA GLY A 131 -1.36 6.44 10.40
C GLY A 131 0.06 6.15 9.88
N THR A 132 0.18 5.42 8.77
CA THR A 132 1.46 4.93 8.23
C THR A 132 1.97 5.72 7.04
N ARG A 133 1.16 6.62 6.48
CA ARG A 133 1.53 7.37 5.27
C ARG A 133 1.78 8.83 5.58
N THR A 134 3.03 9.27 5.38
CA THR A 134 3.43 10.67 5.44
C THR A 134 3.10 11.44 4.16
N ARG A 135 2.69 10.73 3.09
CA ARG A 135 2.34 11.29 1.79
C ARG A 135 1.06 10.62 1.29
N VAL A 136 0.07 11.44 0.94
CA VAL A 136 -1.20 10.98 0.35
C VAL A 136 -1.53 11.89 -0.84
N GLU A 137 -1.78 11.29 -2.00
CA GLU A 137 -2.32 11.99 -3.16
C GLU A 137 -3.84 11.77 -3.20
N PHE A 138 -4.59 12.84 -3.23
CA PHE A 138 -6.03 12.85 -3.46
C PHE A 138 -6.32 13.23 -4.90
N ALA A 139 -7.07 12.41 -5.62
CA ALA A 139 -7.55 12.74 -6.95
C ALA A 139 -8.66 13.79 -6.86
N VAL A 140 -8.80 14.61 -7.90
CA VAL A 140 -9.84 15.64 -7.96
C VAL A 140 -10.75 15.40 -9.16
N SER A 141 -12.06 15.38 -8.92
CA SER A 141 -13.06 15.22 -9.98
C SER A 141 -13.19 16.49 -10.85
N ALA A 142 -13.86 16.37 -11.98
CA ALA A 142 -14.19 17.51 -12.85
C ALA A 142 -15.04 18.59 -12.13
N GLN A 143 -15.75 18.22 -11.06
CA GLN A 143 -16.54 19.13 -10.22
C GLN A 143 -15.69 19.79 -9.12
N GLY A 144 -14.39 19.47 -9.04
CA GLY A 144 -13.48 20.00 -8.03
C GLY A 144 -13.56 19.32 -6.66
N ARG A 145 -14.19 18.14 -6.56
CA ARG A 145 -14.26 17.36 -5.34
C ARG A 145 -13.04 16.44 -5.24
N ALA A 146 -12.35 16.49 -4.11
CA ALA A 146 -11.22 15.60 -3.83
C ALA A 146 -11.69 14.26 -3.23
N GLY A 147 -10.93 13.20 -3.48
CA GLY A 147 -11.21 11.87 -2.98
C GLY A 147 -10.12 10.88 -3.39
N LEU A 148 -10.40 9.59 -3.31
CA LEU A 148 -9.49 8.53 -3.74
C LEU A 148 -10.12 7.66 -4.81
N HIS A 149 -9.32 7.10 -5.69
CA HIS A 149 -9.84 6.21 -6.73
C HIS A 149 -10.32 4.87 -6.14
N ARG A 150 -11.42 4.36 -6.68
CA ARG A 150 -11.83 2.97 -6.50
C ARG A 150 -10.74 2.03 -7.02
N ALA A 151 -10.61 0.87 -6.42
CA ALA A 151 -9.65 -0.15 -6.84
C ALA A 151 -9.80 -0.45 -8.35
N ARG A 152 -8.70 -0.33 -9.10
CA ARG A 152 -8.62 -0.56 -10.56
C ARG A 152 -9.61 0.25 -11.40
N SER A 153 -9.98 1.42 -10.94
CA SER A 153 -10.91 2.31 -11.61
C SER A 153 -10.41 3.74 -11.55
N HIS A 154 -10.88 4.58 -12.46
CA HIS A 154 -10.72 6.03 -12.39
C HIS A 154 -11.91 6.71 -11.70
N GLU A 155 -12.88 5.92 -11.25
CA GLU A 155 -14.02 6.44 -10.48
C GLU A 155 -13.54 6.96 -9.13
N LEU A 156 -13.96 8.17 -8.80
CA LEU A 156 -13.61 8.81 -7.54
C LEU A 156 -14.58 8.37 -6.43
N VAL A 157 -14.03 7.96 -5.31
CA VAL A 157 -14.75 7.74 -4.07
C VAL A 157 -14.53 8.98 -3.19
N GLU A 158 -15.58 9.74 -2.93
CA GLU A 158 -15.52 10.84 -1.97
C GLU A 158 -15.39 10.26 -0.56
N ILE A 159 -14.44 10.76 0.19
CA ILE A 159 -14.13 10.32 1.56
C ILE A 159 -14.02 11.53 2.47
N GLU A 160 -14.19 11.36 3.77
CA GLU A 160 -14.04 12.41 4.77
C GLU A 160 -12.60 12.54 5.26
N CYS A 161 -11.88 11.41 5.33
CA CYS A 161 -10.46 11.36 5.68
C CYS A 161 -9.83 10.05 5.19
N CYS A 162 -8.50 10.03 5.08
CA CYS A 162 -7.74 8.81 4.83
C CYS A 162 -7.03 8.36 6.11
N LEU A 163 -7.55 7.33 6.79
CA LEU A 163 -6.98 6.82 8.04
C LEU A 163 -5.55 6.27 7.91
N LEU A 164 -5.07 5.98 6.67
CA LEU A 164 -3.66 5.63 6.45
C LEU A 164 -2.71 6.82 6.60
N GLY A 165 -3.20 8.05 6.40
CA GLY A 165 -2.39 9.26 6.60
C GLY A 165 -1.96 9.41 8.07
N VAL A 166 -0.70 9.79 8.30
CA VAL A 166 -0.29 10.30 9.62
C VAL A 166 -1.11 11.54 9.97
N PRO A 167 -1.20 11.96 11.23
CA PRO A 167 -1.83 13.23 11.58
C PRO A 167 -1.34 14.37 10.66
N GLY A 168 -2.26 15.10 10.03
CA GLY A 168 -1.98 16.12 9.02
C GLY A 168 -1.89 15.60 7.58
N ALA A 169 -1.72 14.29 7.32
CA ALA A 169 -1.83 13.71 5.98
C ALA A 169 -3.18 13.05 5.70
N GLN A 170 -4.11 13.06 6.67
CA GLN A 170 -5.44 12.45 6.54
C GLN A 170 -6.34 13.21 5.57
N GLY A 171 -6.09 14.51 5.37
CA GLY A 171 -6.60 15.28 4.25
C GLY A 171 -7.94 15.96 4.47
N GLU A 172 -8.48 16.05 5.70
CA GLU A 172 -9.80 16.60 5.99
C GLU A 172 -10.01 18.00 5.36
N ASP A 173 -9.04 18.90 5.54
CA ASP A 173 -9.07 20.26 4.97
C ASP A 173 -8.93 20.31 3.44
N VAL A 174 -8.36 19.26 2.83
CA VAL A 174 -8.25 19.11 1.38
C VAL A 174 -9.54 18.54 0.80
N LEU A 175 -10.15 17.58 1.49
CA LEU A 175 -11.37 16.89 1.07
C LEU A 175 -12.60 17.79 1.18
N ASP A 176 -12.66 18.68 2.18
CA ASP A 176 -13.73 19.65 2.37
C ASP A 176 -13.68 20.82 1.38
N ARG A 177 -12.55 20.99 0.69
CA ARG A 177 -12.32 22.13 -0.20
C ARG A 177 -12.74 21.82 -1.62
N THR A 178 -13.23 22.84 -2.36
CA THR A 178 -13.40 22.76 -3.80
C THR A 178 -12.14 23.22 -4.52
N TRP A 179 -11.63 22.37 -5.42
CA TRP A 179 -10.42 22.59 -6.20
C TRP A 179 -10.77 22.91 -7.65
N ARG A 180 -10.39 24.10 -8.14
CA ARG A 180 -10.57 24.50 -9.53
C ARG A 180 -9.31 24.22 -10.33
N ASP A 181 -9.46 23.80 -11.58
CA ASP A 181 -8.36 23.55 -12.52
C ASP A 181 -7.27 22.63 -11.95
N THR A 182 -7.67 21.68 -11.11
CA THR A 182 -6.79 20.77 -10.36
C THR A 182 -7.23 19.34 -10.62
N THR A 183 -6.29 18.44 -10.86
CA THR A 183 -6.55 17.01 -11.12
C THR A 183 -6.17 16.13 -9.95
N ALA A 184 -5.26 16.58 -9.09
CA ALA A 184 -4.86 15.89 -7.86
C ALA A 184 -4.30 16.89 -6.83
N VAL A 185 -4.26 16.48 -5.57
CA VAL A 185 -3.66 17.24 -4.47
C VAL A 185 -2.81 16.31 -3.63
N ASP A 186 -1.50 16.56 -3.61
CA ASP A 186 -0.59 15.84 -2.72
C ASP A 186 -0.55 16.52 -1.36
N VAL A 187 -0.67 15.74 -0.31
CA VAL A 187 -0.47 16.15 1.08
C VAL A 187 0.75 15.45 1.62
N ILE A 188 1.75 16.21 2.04
CA ILE A 188 3.03 15.73 2.54
C ILE A 188 3.24 16.24 3.97
N VAL A 189 3.54 15.33 4.89
CA VAL A 189 3.98 15.62 6.25
C VAL A 189 5.43 15.16 6.36
N PRO A 190 6.39 16.03 6.06
CA PRO A 190 7.80 15.67 6.12
C PRO A 190 8.26 15.48 7.57
N SER A 191 9.35 14.75 7.77
CA SER A 191 9.92 14.56 9.11
C SER A 191 10.54 15.85 9.69
N VAL A 192 10.87 16.83 8.85
CA VAL A 192 11.39 18.15 9.25
C VAL A 192 10.67 19.26 8.50
N GLY A 193 10.15 20.22 9.25
CA GLY A 193 9.46 21.38 8.70
C GLY A 193 7.94 21.22 8.60
N PRO A 194 7.26 22.18 7.95
CA PRO A 194 5.80 22.21 7.92
C PRO A 194 5.21 21.22 6.91
N ARG A 195 3.98 20.82 7.20
CA ARG A 195 3.10 20.15 6.23
C ARG A 195 3.02 20.94 4.92
N THR A 196 3.04 20.24 3.81
CA THR A 196 3.02 20.83 2.47
C THR A 196 1.85 20.26 1.68
N VAL A 197 1.10 21.13 0.99
CA VAL A 197 -0.02 20.76 0.10
C VAL A 197 0.32 21.24 -1.32
N VAL A 198 0.28 20.33 -2.30
CA VAL A 198 0.70 20.62 -3.67
C VAL A 198 -0.41 20.22 -4.65
N PRO A 199 -1.14 21.17 -5.23
CA PRO A 199 -2.11 20.86 -6.28
C PRO A 199 -1.43 20.54 -7.61
N THR A 200 -2.08 19.74 -8.45
CA THR A 200 -1.68 19.41 -9.82
C THR A 200 -2.70 20.00 -10.81
N PRO A 201 -2.27 20.73 -11.86
CA PRO A 201 -0.88 21.03 -12.22
C PRO A 201 -0.19 21.96 -11.22
N VAL A 202 1.11 21.79 -11.07
CA VAL A 202 1.92 22.66 -10.21
C VAL A 202 2.17 23.97 -10.95
N ALA A 203 1.86 25.11 -10.31
CA ALA A 203 2.04 26.43 -10.92
C ALA A 203 3.51 26.81 -11.17
N ALA A 204 4.42 26.17 -10.45
CA ALA A 204 5.88 26.33 -10.55
C ALA A 204 6.56 24.98 -10.28
N ALA A 205 7.87 24.95 -10.07
CA ALA A 205 8.55 23.75 -9.60
C ALA A 205 7.95 23.27 -8.27
N ALA A 206 7.77 21.94 -8.14
CA ALA A 206 7.27 21.37 -6.89
C ALA A 206 8.19 21.75 -5.72
N PRO A 207 7.64 22.13 -4.56
CA PRO A 207 8.44 22.48 -3.39
C PRO A 207 9.34 21.31 -2.98
N VAL A 208 10.47 21.65 -2.35
CA VAL A 208 11.38 20.67 -1.73
C VAL A 208 11.06 20.58 -0.25
N VAL A 209 10.92 19.37 0.25
CA VAL A 209 10.72 19.05 1.67
C VAL A 209 11.96 18.38 2.24
N THR A 210 12.15 18.45 3.55
CA THR A 210 13.28 17.83 4.23
C THR A 210 12.84 16.59 5.01
N GLU A 211 13.50 15.48 4.74
CA GLU A 211 13.30 14.22 5.44
C GLU A 211 14.57 13.86 6.21
N ARG A 212 14.45 13.71 7.52
CA ARG A 212 15.57 13.31 8.39
C ARG A 212 15.53 11.81 8.64
N VAL A 213 16.69 11.18 8.54
CA VAL A 213 16.86 9.74 8.81
C VAL A 213 18.00 9.56 9.80
N GLU A 214 17.74 8.79 10.85
CA GLU A 214 18.70 8.50 11.92
C GLU A 214 18.98 7.02 12.01
N VAL A 215 20.25 6.63 11.82
CA VAL A 215 20.70 5.22 11.89
C VAL A 215 22.12 5.18 12.46
N GLY A 216 22.34 4.31 13.45
CA GLY A 216 23.66 4.06 14.00
C GLY A 216 24.34 5.29 14.60
N GLY A 217 23.55 6.21 15.16
CA GLY A 217 24.06 7.48 15.73
C GLY A 217 24.35 8.58 14.69
N ARG A 218 24.13 8.31 13.40
CA ARG A 218 24.22 9.31 12.32
C ARG A 218 22.83 9.87 12.01
N SER A 219 22.74 11.17 11.77
CA SER A 219 21.53 11.87 11.36
C SER A 219 21.79 12.61 10.05
N LEU A 220 21.04 12.30 9.00
CA LEU A 220 21.20 12.89 7.68
C LEU A 220 19.87 13.49 7.21
N ASP A 221 19.93 14.66 6.60
CA ASP A 221 18.80 15.35 5.99
C ASP A 221 18.81 15.15 4.47
N PHE A 222 17.66 14.70 3.95
CA PHE A 222 17.43 14.50 2.52
C PHE A 222 16.47 15.55 1.99
N HIS A 223 16.85 16.24 0.93
CA HIS A 223 16.03 17.22 0.25
C HIS A 223 15.28 16.55 -0.90
N VAL A 224 13.98 16.35 -0.72
CA VAL A 224 13.13 15.55 -1.62
C VAL A 224 12.10 16.47 -2.24
N SER A 225 11.93 16.41 -3.56
CA SER A 225 10.77 17.06 -4.18
C SER A 225 9.49 16.56 -3.53
N ALA A 226 8.54 17.44 -3.23
CA ALA A 226 7.25 17.08 -2.66
C ALA A 226 6.52 16.03 -3.52
N ARG A 227 6.74 16.01 -4.83
CA ARG A 227 6.24 15.01 -5.78
C ARG A 227 7.25 13.90 -6.12
N GLY A 228 8.42 13.94 -5.51
CA GLY A 228 9.43 12.90 -5.66
C GLY A 228 9.12 11.67 -4.82
N PHE A 229 9.71 10.55 -5.20
CA PHE A 229 9.58 9.32 -4.42
C PHE A 229 10.27 9.46 -3.06
N TRP A 230 9.57 9.10 -2.02
CA TRP A 230 10.08 8.86 -0.68
C TRP A 230 9.29 7.73 -0.01
N GLN A 231 9.90 6.99 0.91
CA GLN A 231 9.20 5.95 1.67
C GLN A 231 8.11 6.58 2.52
N VAL A 232 6.87 6.17 2.28
CA VAL A 232 5.71 6.82 2.92
C VAL A 232 5.55 6.48 4.41
N HIS A 233 6.06 5.33 4.85
CA HIS A 233 6.02 4.95 6.26
C HIS A 233 7.17 5.63 7.02
N PRO A 234 6.90 6.34 8.14
CA PRO A 234 7.92 7.11 8.86
C PRO A 234 9.16 6.29 9.26
N GLY A 235 8.94 5.05 9.71
CA GLY A 235 10.02 4.15 10.14
C GLY A 235 10.74 3.41 9.01
N ALA A 236 10.24 3.45 7.77
CA ALA A 236 10.81 2.64 6.68
C ALA A 236 12.22 3.08 6.26
N PRO A 237 12.53 4.38 6.09
CA PRO A 237 13.87 4.79 5.67
C PRO A 237 14.96 4.27 6.61
N ALA A 238 14.80 4.49 7.89
CA ALA A 238 15.78 4.06 8.90
C ALA A 238 15.88 2.51 8.98
N ALA A 239 14.75 1.80 8.97
CA ALA A 239 14.74 0.35 9.03
C ALA A 239 15.40 -0.29 7.80
N PHE A 240 15.18 0.27 6.61
CA PHE A 240 15.79 -0.23 5.38
C PHE A 240 17.29 0.04 5.36
N VAL A 241 17.72 1.25 5.71
CA VAL A 241 19.15 1.58 5.82
C VAL A 241 19.85 0.65 6.83
N ALA A 242 19.29 0.49 8.03
CA ALA A 242 19.85 -0.41 9.06
C ALA A 242 19.95 -1.85 8.56
N SER A 243 18.96 -2.32 7.81
CA SER A 243 18.95 -3.67 7.22
C SER A 243 20.02 -3.81 6.13
N VAL A 244 20.15 -2.83 5.24
CA VAL A 244 21.16 -2.83 4.17
C VAL A 244 22.57 -2.82 4.78
N LEU A 245 22.86 -1.93 5.72
CA LEU A 245 24.16 -1.85 6.39
C LEU A 245 24.52 -3.17 7.08
N ARG A 246 23.56 -3.78 7.80
CA ARG A 246 23.79 -5.06 8.47
C ARG A 246 24.05 -6.20 7.49
N MET A 247 23.33 -6.27 6.37
CA MET A 247 23.47 -7.35 5.38
C MET A 247 24.72 -7.20 4.51
N LEU A 248 25.05 -5.98 4.11
CA LEU A 248 26.25 -5.71 3.31
C LEU A 248 27.51 -5.77 4.16
N ASN A 249 27.42 -5.34 5.44
CA ASN A 249 28.56 -5.24 6.35
C ASN A 249 29.78 -4.58 5.66
N PRO A 250 29.65 -3.36 5.11
CA PRO A 250 30.67 -2.74 4.29
C PRO A 250 31.94 -2.50 5.10
N GLN A 251 33.10 -2.68 4.47
CA GLN A 251 34.41 -2.47 5.07
C GLN A 251 35.09 -1.24 4.48
N PRO A 252 35.96 -0.55 5.23
CA PRO A 252 36.74 0.57 4.69
C PRO A 252 37.46 0.20 3.39
N GLY A 253 37.21 0.97 2.34
CA GLY A 253 37.79 0.74 1.02
C GLY A 253 36.92 -0.12 0.06
N ASP A 254 35.79 -0.64 0.51
CA ASP A 254 34.82 -1.29 -0.37
C ASP A 254 34.27 -0.32 -1.41
N ARG A 255 34.01 -0.84 -2.60
CA ARG A 255 33.30 -0.12 -3.65
C ARG A 255 31.85 -0.59 -3.68
N VAL A 256 30.92 0.31 -3.37
CA VAL A 256 29.50 0.03 -3.34
C VAL A 256 28.80 0.76 -4.51
N LEU A 257 27.84 0.10 -5.15
CA LEU A 257 26.99 0.67 -6.18
C LEU A 257 25.55 0.71 -5.65
N ASP A 258 24.97 1.90 -5.60
CA ASP A 258 23.53 2.11 -5.31
C ASP A 258 22.81 2.33 -6.64
N LEU A 259 22.24 1.25 -7.21
CA LEU A 259 21.52 1.30 -8.48
C LEU A 259 20.09 1.74 -8.23
N TYR A 260 19.61 2.69 -9.06
CA TYR A 260 18.34 3.36 -8.89
C TYR A 260 18.24 4.15 -7.57
N ALA A 261 19.32 4.79 -7.20
CA ALA A 261 19.55 5.47 -5.89
C ALA A 261 18.47 6.48 -5.49
N GLY A 262 17.72 7.05 -6.44
CA GLY A 262 16.76 8.12 -6.16
C GLY A 262 17.46 9.32 -5.54
N VAL A 263 17.07 9.70 -4.32
CA VAL A 263 17.74 10.80 -3.56
C VAL A 263 19.00 10.32 -2.82
N GLY A 264 19.42 9.09 -3.03
CA GLY A 264 20.65 8.54 -2.46
C GLY A 264 20.52 8.09 -1.01
N LEU A 265 19.34 7.62 -0.59
CA LEU A 265 19.12 7.20 0.80
C LEU A 265 20.16 6.19 1.31
N PHE A 266 20.42 5.12 0.54
CA PHE A 266 21.40 4.10 0.93
C PHE A 266 22.83 4.59 0.71
N ALA A 267 23.12 5.20 -0.44
CA ALA A 267 24.45 5.73 -0.77
C ALA A 267 24.98 6.69 0.29
N ALA A 268 24.12 7.59 0.83
CA ALA A 268 24.52 8.54 1.84
C ALA A 268 24.98 7.91 3.17
N PHE A 269 24.39 6.78 3.56
CA PHE A 269 24.80 6.03 4.74
C PHE A 269 25.97 5.07 4.49
N LEU A 270 26.22 4.70 3.24
CA LEU A 270 27.32 3.83 2.82
C LEU A 270 28.60 4.60 2.50
N ALA A 271 28.52 5.91 2.23
CA ALA A 271 29.68 6.72 1.82
C ALA A 271 30.81 6.79 2.85
N ASP A 272 30.49 6.62 4.12
CA ASP A 272 31.44 6.72 5.24
C ASP A 272 31.60 5.36 5.98
N ALA A 273 31.17 4.27 5.38
CA ALA A 273 31.26 2.96 5.98
C ALA A 273 32.60 2.25 5.66
#